data_9262df21c8f4c7888d44de0e5585e928
#
_entry.id   9262df21c8f4c7888d44de0e5585e928
#
_cell.length_a   1.000
_cell.length_b   1.000
_cell.length_c   1.000
_cell.angle_alpha   90.00
_cell.angle_beta   90.00
_cell.angle_gamma   90.00
#
_symmetry.space_group_name_H-M   'P 1'
#
loop_
_entity.id
_entity.type
_entity.pdbx_description
1 polymer ?
#
loop_
_entity_poly.entity_id
_entity_poly.type
_entity_poly.pdbx_seq_one_letter_code
_entity_poly.pdbx_strand_id
1 'polypeptide(L)'
;MCIRDSSNTLSWRWVAGIQTKGKNYLAKNWNIEKFTNGKFSPAILNENALPVSDSRNYNFSKINYPGSETESETIVMFENELNTDFLDNSNYKHAYFCLLSNDERQVEISQKNIAYKESVVDNLTEEVSCNMRKINGSQLISLVQSNDNVHLVYPGAGDNLDFINKNLMPNANSFIRRKEDLFCYQFSNKGFFNFKKNIPRIISELNLSK
;
A
#
# COMPACT_ATOMS: atom_id res chain seq x y z
N MET A 1 7.84 -5.50 -25.37
CA MET A 1 7.69 -4.81 -24.08
C MET A 1 6.63 -3.74 -24.27
N CYS A 2 5.53 -3.86 -23.62
CA CYS A 2 4.46 -2.88 -23.74
C CYS A 2 4.81 -1.68 -22.85
N ILE A 3 5.08 -0.52 -23.45
CA ILE A 3 5.38 0.73 -22.73
C ILE A 3 4.24 1.08 -21.74
N ARG A 4 3.05 0.54 -21.96
CA ARG A 4 1.91 0.70 -21.05
C ARG A 4 2.14 0.12 -19.65
N ASP A 5 2.99 -0.87 -19.53
CA ASP A 5 3.23 -1.55 -18.25
C ASP A 5 4.21 -0.79 -17.36
N SER A 6 4.84 0.24 -17.93
CA SER A 6 5.72 1.13 -17.21
C SER A 6 4.92 2.30 -16.63
N SER A 7 4.13 2.03 -15.60
CA SER A 7 3.23 2.99 -14.97
C SER A 7 3.93 4.31 -14.59
N ASN A 8 5.19 4.24 -14.24
CA ASN A 8 5.97 5.41 -13.86
C ASN A 8 6.34 6.32 -15.03
N THR A 9 6.49 5.77 -16.24
CA THR A 9 6.91 6.55 -17.43
C THR A 9 5.73 7.14 -18.18
N LEU A 10 4.51 6.63 -17.96
CA LEU A 10 3.31 7.08 -18.65
C LEU A 10 2.38 7.91 -17.77
N SER A 11 2.63 7.99 -16.48
CA SER A 11 1.84 8.82 -15.59
C SER A 11 2.07 10.29 -15.88
N TRP A 12 0.99 11.03 -16.15
CA TRP A 12 1.03 12.49 -16.29
C TRP A 12 1.63 13.18 -15.05
N ARG A 13 1.44 12.59 -13.87
CA ARG A 13 2.03 13.07 -12.61
C ARG A 13 3.54 13.01 -12.63
N TRP A 14 4.10 11.96 -13.24
CA TRP A 14 5.54 11.81 -13.38
C TRP A 14 6.11 12.83 -14.35
N VAL A 15 5.45 13.01 -15.52
CA VAL A 15 5.83 14.02 -16.54
C VAL A 15 5.71 15.43 -15.96
N ALA A 16 4.68 15.71 -15.21
CA ALA A 16 4.48 17.00 -14.55
C ALA A 16 5.42 17.26 -13.35
N GLY A 17 6.25 16.28 -12.96
CA GLY A 17 7.18 16.42 -11.85
C GLY A 17 6.53 16.36 -10.46
N ILE A 18 5.27 15.95 -10.36
CA ILE A 18 4.52 15.89 -9.10
C ILE A 18 4.86 14.62 -8.31
N GLN A 19 5.09 13.52 -9.00
CA GLN A 19 5.26 12.21 -8.36
C GLN A 19 6.55 12.08 -7.54
N THR A 20 7.60 12.79 -7.93
CA THR A 20 8.88 12.76 -7.21
C THR A 20 9.30 14.19 -6.89
N LYS A 21 9.24 14.55 -5.63
CA LYS A 21 9.60 15.88 -5.16
C LYS A 21 11.04 16.25 -5.59
N GLY A 22 11.18 17.43 -6.18
CA GLY A 22 12.48 17.98 -6.62
C GLY A 22 12.97 17.42 -7.97
N LYS A 23 12.21 16.54 -8.64
CA LYS A 23 12.50 16.13 -10.02
C LYS A 23 11.50 16.73 -10.98
N ASN A 24 12.04 17.40 -12.00
CA ASN A 24 11.26 17.97 -13.10
C ASN A 24 11.58 17.20 -14.38
N TYR A 25 10.55 16.62 -14.98
CA TYR A 25 10.65 15.82 -16.21
C TYR A 25 9.85 16.45 -17.35
N LEU A 26 9.81 17.78 -17.41
CA LEU A 26 9.16 18.46 -18.52
C LEU A 26 9.81 18.02 -19.84
N ALA A 27 8.97 17.70 -20.81
CA ALA A 27 9.39 17.36 -22.13
C ALA A 27 10.07 18.59 -22.78
N LYS A 28 11.23 18.37 -23.40
CA LYS A 28 11.99 19.38 -24.15
C LYS A 28 12.21 18.88 -25.57
N ASN A 29 12.37 19.80 -26.51
CA ASN A 29 12.60 19.43 -27.91
C ASN A 29 13.73 18.41 -28.05
N TRP A 30 14.87 18.66 -27.40
CA TRP A 30 16.03 17.79 -27.50
C TRP A 30 15.77 16.36 -26.96
N ASN A 31 14.98 16.20 -25.93
CA ASN A 31 14.72 14.86 -25.43
C ASN A 31 13.69 14.10 -26.25
N ILE A 32 12.70 14.81 -26.82
CA ILE A 32 11.76 14.20 -27.76
C ILE A 32 12.47 13.73 -29.01
N GLU A 33 13.30 14.57 -29.64
CA GLU A 33 14.09 14.21 -30.80
C GLU A 33 15.01 13.02 -30.51
N LYS A 34 15.71 13.03 -29.38
CA LYS A 34 16.60 11.95 -28.97
C LYS A 34 15.86 10.62 -28.80
N PHE A 35 14.74 10.61 -28.09
CA PHE A 35 14.04 9.37 -27.78
C PHE A 35 13.10 8.88 -28.88
N THR A 36 12.84 9.70 -29.88
CA THR A 36 12.07 9.34 -31.08
C THR A 36 12.98 9.11 -32.31
N ASN A 37 14.30 9.19 -32.14
CA ASN A 37 15.28 9.14 -33.24
C ASN A 37 14.96 10.17 -34.34
N GLY A 38 14.59 11.37 -33.94
CA GLY A 38 14.28 12.47 -34.89
C GLY A 38 12.93 12.34 -35.61
N LYS A 39 12.09 11.35 -35.26
CA LYS A 39 10.79 11.17 -35.92
C LYS A 39 9.77 12.25 -35.57
N PHE A 40 9.92 12.88 -34.44
CA PHE A 40 9.04 13.94 -33.99
C PHE A 40 9.86 15.15 -33.55
N SER A 41 9.59 16.26 -34.17
CA SER A 41 10.06 17.58 -33.75
C SER A 41 8.81 18.41 -33.42
N PRO A 42 8.45 18.54 -32.15
CA PRO A 42 7.22 19.27 -31.79
C PRO A 42 7.41 20.75 -32.08
N ALA A 43 6.53 21.32 -32.89
CA ALA A 43 6.63 22.68 -33.32
C ALA A 43 6.40 23.70 -32.19
N ILE A 44 5.75 23.31 -31.09
CA ILE A 44 5.37 24.22 -30.01
C ILE A 44 5.47 23.52 -28.67
N LEU A 45 6.64 23.58 -28.03
CA LEU A 45 6.76 23.26 -26.60
C LEU A 45 7.09 24.54 -25.83
N ASN A 46 6.39 24.75 -24.74
CA ASN A 46 6.82 25.78 -23.79
C ASN A 46 7.92 25.21 -22.89
N GLU A 47 9.16 25.35 -23.34
CA GLU A 47 10.33 24.86 -22.59
C GLU A 47 10.56 25.58 -21.25
N ASN A 48 9.93 26.77 -21.09
CA ASN A 48 9.95 27.59 -19.88
C ASN A 48 8.72 27.34 -18.99
N ALA A 49 7.88 26.34 -19.29
CA ALA A 49 6.74 26.02 -18.45
C ALA A 49 7.17 25.77 -17.02
N LEU A 50 6.52 26.41 -16.08
CA LEU A 50 6.74 26.13 -14.67
C LEU A 50 6.22 24.71 -14.33
N PRO A 51 6.96 23.94 -13.52
CA PRO A 51 6.47 22.67 -13.04
C PRO A 51 5.15 22.87 -12.30
N VAL A 52 4.22 21.94 -12.49
CA VAL A 52 3.01 21.90 -11.67
C VAL A 52 3.43 21.61 -10.24
N SER A 53 3.13 22.51 -9.33
CA SER A 53 3.38 22.32 -7.90
C SER A 53 2.11 21.80 -7.22
N ASP A 54 2.23 20.74 -6.43
CA ASP A 54 1.19 20.32 -5.51
C ASP A 54 1.36 21.11 -4.20
N SER A 55 0.46 22.04 -3.94
CA SER A 55 0.48 22.87 -2.72
C SER A 55 -0.04 22.15 -1.49
N ARG A 56 -0.55 20.89 -1.65
CA ARG A 56 -1.03 20.13 -0.53
C ARG A 56 0.12 19.68 0.35
N ASN A 57 0.09 20.06 1.62
CA ASN A 57 0.95 19.51 2.63
C ASN A 57 0.40 18.14 3.01
N TYR A 58 1.01 17.09 2.48
CA TYR A 58 0.76 15.74 2.96
C TYR A 58 1.47 15.59 4.31
N ASN A 59 0.72 15.76 5.38
CA ASN A 59 1.18 15.32 6.69
C ASN A 59 1.11 13.78 6.68
N PHE A 60 2.22 13.17 6.31
CA PHE A 60 2.43 11.77 6.68
C PHE A 60 2.55 11.76 8.20
N SER A 61 1.45 11.53 8.89
CA SER A 61 1.53 11.19 10.29
C SER A 61 2.58 10.10 10.39
N LYS A 62 3.58 10.33 11.23
CA LYS A 62 4.48 9.23 11.63
C LYS A 62 3.52 8.17 12.15
N ILE A 63 3.39 7.09 11.42
CA ILE A 63 2.68 5.93 11.93
C ILE A 63 3.58 5.48 13.06
N ASN A 64 3.24 5.88 14.28
CA ASN A 64 3.87 5.33 15.46
C ASN A 64 3.47 3.86 15.44
N TYR A 65 4.44 3.03 15.19
CA TYR A 65 4.24 1.60 15.25
C TYR A 65 4.23 1.24 16.72
N PRO A 66 3.15 0.70 17.24
CA PRO A 66 3.28 0.00 18.50
C PRO A 66 4.23 -1.17 18.19
N GLY A 67 5.36 -1.18 18.83
CA GLY A 67 5.92 -2.44 19.21
C GLY A 67 4.76 -3.20 19.85
N SER A 68 4.68 -4.47 19.66
CA SER A 68 3.64 -5.38 20.14
C SER A 68 3.51 -5.43 21.67
N GLU A 69 3.34 -4.28 22.31
CA GLU A 69 3.22 -4.17 23.77
C GLU A 69 1.80 -4.48 24.26
N THR A 70 0.83 -4.52 23.36
CA THR A 70 -0.53 -4.91 23.71
C THR A 70 -0.78 -6.32 23.18
N GLU A 71 -1.00 -7.26 24.08
CA GLU A 71 -1.48 -8.59 23.70
C GLU A 71 -2.93 -8.48 23.21
N SER A 72 -3.21 -8.97 22.03
CA SER A 72 -4.55 -9.11 21.49
C SER A 72 -4.82 -10.56 21.13
N GLU A 73 -6.02 -11.03 21.42
CA GLU A 73 -6.49 -12.34 20.97
C GLU A 73 -7.15 -12.29 19.59
N THR A 74 -7.36 -11.09 19.04
CA THR A 74 -8.09 -10.85 17.80
C THR A 74 -7.25 -10.06 16.80
N ILE A 75 -7.15 -10.58 15.58
CA ILE A 75 -6.47 -9.93 14.46
C ILE A 75 -7.39 -9.79 13.25
N VAL A 76 -7.31 -8.67 12.56
CA VAL A 76 -7.98 -8.45 11.28
C VAL A 76 -6.95 -8.17 10.20
N MET A 77 -7.01 -8.94 9.14
CA MET A 77 -6.24 -8.77 7.91
C MET A 77 -7.13 -8.18 6.81
N PHE A 78 -6.53 -7.63 5.78
CA PHE A 78 -7.25 -6.99 4.67
C PHE A 78 -6.85 -7.61 3.34
N GLU A 79 -7.69 -7.45 2.34
CA GLU A 79 -7.57 -8.05 1.00
C GLU A 79 -6.28 -7.72 0.22
N ASN A 80 -5.50 -6.77 0.68
CA ASN A 80 -4.21 -6.39 0.12
C ASN A 80 -3.01 -6.89 0.94
N GLU A 81 -3.25 -7.56 2.06
CA GLU A 81 -2.23 -8.22 2.87
C GLU A 81 -2.55 -9.73 2.94
N LEU A 82 -1.88 -10.48 2.09
CA LEU A 82 -2.12 -11.92 1.92
C LEU A 82 -1.10 -12.79 2.64
N ASN A 83 -0.16 -12.17 3.37
CA ASN A 83 0.83 -12.92 4.14
C ASN A 83 0.27 -13.30 5.51
N THR A 84 0.15 -14.60 5.74
CA THR A 84 -0.39 -15.19 6.97
C THR A 84 0.66 -15.50 8.03
N ASP A 85 1.94 -15.19 7.79
CA ASP A 85 3.05 -15.46 8.75
C ASP A 85 2.81 -14.83 10.13
N PHE A 86 1.98 -13.78 10.20
CA PHE A 86 1.55 -13.21 11.48
C PHE A 86 0.85 -14.19 12.39
N LEU A 87 0.20 -15.19 11.81
CA LEU A 87 -0.67 -16.13 12.51
C LEU A 87 0.09 -17.32 13.06
N ASP A 88 1.15 -17.73 12.36
CA ASP A 88 1.90 -18.97 12.70
C ASP A 88 2.65 -18.89 14.03
N ASN A 89 3.07 -17.67 14.41
CA ASN A 89 3.88 -17.42 15.61
C ASN A 89 3.15 -16.55 16.64
N SER A 90 1.83 -16.47 16.58
CA SER A 90 1.03 -15.58 17.41
C SER A 90 0.06 -16.31 18.32
N ASN A 91 -0.34 -15.64 19.40
CA ASN A 91 -1.37 -16.13 20.33
C ASN A 91 -2.79 -15.72 19.91
N TYR A 92 -3.03 -15.37 18.65
CA TYR A 92 -4.37 -15.00 18.19
C TYR A 92 -5.31 -16.19 18.21
N LYS A 93 -6.43 -16.04 18.91
CA LYS A 93 -7.52 -17.02 18.95
C LYS A 93 -8.53 -16.79 17.84
N HIS A 94 -8.66 -15.55 17.39
CA HIS A 94 -9.63 -15.12 16.39
C HIS A 94 -8.94 -14.32 15.29
N ALA A 95 -9.02 -14.82 14.07
CA ALA A 95 -8.51 -14.14 12.89
C ALA A 95 -9.66 -13.82 11.93
N TYR A 96 -9.65 -12.62 11.40
CA TYR A 96 -10.64 -12.16 10.44
C TYR A 96 -9.98 -11.63 9.20
N PHE A 97 -10.63 -11.86 8.06
CA PHE A 97 -10.24 -11.28 6.79
C PHE A 97 -11.31 -10.32 6.32
N CYS A 98 -10.99 -9.02 6.29
CA CYS A 98 -11.94 -7.99 5.88
C CYS A 98 -11.90 -7.79 4.37
N LEU A 99 -13.04 -8.04 3.72
CA LEU A 99 -13.31 -7.77 2.32
C LEU A 99 -14.39 -6.69 2.23
N LEU A 100 -14.02 -5.50 1.76
CA LEU A 100 -14.99 -4.42 1.58
C LEU A 100 -15.92 -4.74 0.40
N SER A 101 -17.23 -4.55 0.60
CA SER A 101 -18.21 -4.53 -0.48
C SER A 101 -18.06 -3.26 -1.34
N ASN A 102 -18.68 -3.22 -2.53
CA ASN A 102 -18.63 -2.03 -3.37
C ASN A 102 -19.25 -0.80 -2.71
N ASP A 103 -20.30 -0.98 -1.92
CA ASP A 103 -20.95 0.11 -1.18
C ASP A 103 -20.03 0.72 -0.10
N GLU A 104 -19.01 0.00 0.32
CA GLU A 104 -18.05 0.41 1.35
C GLU A 104 -16.78 1.03 0.75
N ARG A 105 -16.63 0.99 -0.59
CA ARG A 105 -15.47 1.53 -1.33
C ARG A 105 -15.70 2.93 -1.84
N GLN A 106 -14.63 3.69 -2.04
CA GLN A 106 -14.70 4.97 -2.76
C GLN A 106 -14.81 4.77 -4.27
N VAL A 107 -14.21 3.67 -4.78
CA VAL A 107 -14.24 3.32 -6.20
C VAL A 107 -14.70 1.87 -6.32
N GLU A 108 -15.81 1.70 -7.03
CA GLU A 108 -16.34 0.35 -7.30
C GLU A 108 -15.36 -0.48 -8.13
N ILE A 109 -15.25 -1.75 -7.79
CA ILE A 109 -14.50 -2.74 -8.54
C ILE A 109 -15.44 -3.73 -9.23
N SER A 110 -14.98 -4.34 -10.33
CA SER A 110 -15.81 -5.30 -11.07
C SER A 110 -16.14 -6.54 -10.23
N GLN A 111 -17.28 -7.16 -10.50
CA GLN A 111 -17.68 -8.42 -9.85
C GLN A 111 -16.63 -9.52 -10.03
N LYS A 112 -15.94 -9.53 -11.18
CA LYS A 112 -14.82 -10.46 -11.40
C LYS A 112 -13.68 -10.27 -10.42
N ASN A 113 -13.36 -9.01 -10.08
CA ASN A 113 -12.32 -8.71 -9.10
C ASN A 113 -12.75 -9.08 -7.68
N ILE A 114 -14.03 -8.88 -7.34
CA ILE A 114 -14.59 -9.30 -6.06
C ILE A 114 -14.48 -10.83 -5.92
N ALA A 115 -14.99 -11.58 -6.90
CA ALA A 115 -14.94 -13.04 -6.90
C ALA A 115 -13.50 -13.59 -6.82
N TYR A 116 -12.55 -12.93 -7.51
CA TYR A 116 -11.14 -13.28 -7.41
C TYR A 116 -10.60 -13.11 -5.99
N LYS A 117 -10.87 -11.96 -5.36
CA LYS A 117 -10.43 -11.69 -3.99
C LYS A 117 -11.05 -12.65 -2.98
N GLU A 118 -12.33 -12.94 -3.13
CA GLU A 118 -13.02 -13.94 -2.32
C GLU A 118 -12.37 -15.31 -2.43
N SER A 119 -12.10 -15.77 -3.66
CA SER A 119 -11.45 -17.06 -3.91
C SER A 119 -10.04 -17.14 -3.29
N VAL A 120 -9.26 -16.04 -3.37
CA VAL A 120 -7.93 -15.99 -2.75
C VAL A 120 -8.04 -16.11 -1.23
N VAL A 121 -8.98 -15.40 -0.62
CA VAL A 121 -9.19 -15.45 0.84
C VAL A 121 -9.70 -16.82 1.26
N ASP A 122 -10.56 -17.48 0.47
CA ASP A 122 -11.03 -18.83 0.76
C ASP A 122 -9.86 -19.83 0.81
N ASN A 123 -8.96 -19.77 -0.18
CA ASN A 123 -7.77 -20.62 -0.18
C ASN A 123 -6.88 -20.35 1.04
N LEU A 124 -6.67 -19.09 1.40
CA LEU A 124 -5.87 -18.74 2.59
C LEU A 124 -6.51 -19.24 3.88
N THR A 125 -7.84 -19.19 3.99
CA THR A 125 -8.53 -19.70 5.20
C THR A 125 -8.43 -21.21 5.36
N GLU A 126 -8.22 -21.94 4.27
CA GLU A 126 -8.00 -23.39 4.30
C GLU A 126 -6.56 -23.75 4.71
N GLU A 127 -5.59 -22.89 4.40
CA GLU A 127 -4.17 -23.13 4.69
C GLU A 127 -3.76 -22.78 6.12
N VAL A 128 -4.52 -21.91 6.79
CA VAL A 128 -4.16 -21.38 8.11
C VAL A 128 -4.70 -22.26 9.23
N SER A 129 -3.89 -22.55 10.22
CA SER A 129 -4.24 -23.38 11.37
C SER A 129 -5.24 -22.74 12.34
N CYS A 130 -5.45 -21.43 12.30
CA CYS A 130 -6.39 -20.72 13.16
C CYS A 130 -7.77 -20.58 12.50
N ASN A 131 -8.82 -20.42 13.34
CA ASN A 131 -10.18 -20.22 12.86
C ASN A 131 -10.34 -18.82 12.24
N MET A 132 -10.02 -18.72 10.96
CA MET A 132 -10.15 -17.48 10.20
C MET A 132 -11.55 -17.34 9.59
N ARG A 133 -12.14 -16.14 9.69
CA ARG A 133 -13.47 -15.83 9.15
C ARG A 133 -13.43 -14.62 8.23
N LYS A 134 -14.22 -14.67 7.15
CA LYS A 134 -14.45 -13.49 6.31
C LYS A 134 -15.46 -12.55 6.95
N ILE A 135 -15.19 -11.26 6.90
CA ILE A 135 -16.08 -10.18 7.32
C ILE A 135 -16.09 -9.05 6.30
N ASN A 136 -17.16 -8.26 6.26
CA ASN A 136 -17.22 -7.02 5.51
C ASN A 136 -16.91 -5.80 6.41
N GLY A 137 -16.94 -4.59 5.84
CA GLY A 137 -16.63 -3.38 6.59
C GLY A 137 -17.60 -3.10 7.73
N SER A 138 -18.90 -3.34 7.54
CA SER A 138 -19.91 -3.16 8.59
C SER A 138 -19.69 -4.11 9.76
N GLN A 139 -19.31 -5.35 9.49
CA GLN A 139 -18.94 -6.33 10.51
C GLN A 139 -17.62 -5.97 11.21
N LEU A 140 -16.66 -5.40 10.48
CA LEU A 140 -15.43 -4.86 11.05
C LEU A 140 -15.72 -3.75 12.07
N ILE A 141 -16.62 -2.81 11.73
CA ILE A 141 -17.03 -1.75 12.66
C ILE A 141 -17.61 -2.37 13.95
N SER A 142 -18.55 -3.30 13.82
CA SER A 142 -19.16 -3.99 14.97
C SER A 142 -18.13 -4.74 15.81
N LEU A 143 -17.17 -5.40 15.17
CA LEU A 143 -16.09 -6.15 15.84
C LEU A 143 -15.21 -5.23 16.69
N VAL A 144 -14.79 -4.09 16.12
CA VAL A 144 -13.90 -3.14 16.80
C VAL A 144 -14.65 -2.40 17.92
N GLN A 145 -15.95 -2.12 17.74
CA GLN A 145 -16.76 -1.49 18.79
C GLN A 145 -17.07 -2.42 19.97
N SER A 146 -17.11 -3.71 19.73
CA SER A 146 -17.41 -4.71 20.77
C SER A 146 -16.18 -5.26 21.49
N ASN A 147 -14.98 -4.93 21.01
CA ASN A 147 -13.72 -5.43 21.57
C ASN A 147 -12.73 -4.28 21.74
N ASP A 148 -12.25 -4.08 22.94
CA ASP A 148 -11.31 -3.00 23.27
C ASP A 148 -9.92 -3.20 22.68
N ASN A 149 -9.56 -4.41 22.30
CA ASN A 149 -8.24 -4.76 21.83
C ASN A 149 -8.29 -5.63 20.56
N VAL A 150 -8.36 -5.00 19.41
CA VAL A 150 -8.31 -5.64 18.09
C VAL A 150 -7.08 -5.16 17.34
N HIS A 151 -6.22 -6.06 16.93
CA HIS A 151 -5.09 -5.75 16.06
C HIS A 151 -5.55 -5.69 14.61
N LEU A 152 -5.25 -4.58 13.96
CA LEU A 152 -5.50 -4.37 12.53
C LEU A 152 -4.17 -4.43 11.78
N VAL A 153 -4.00 -5.40 10.90
CA VAL A 153 -2.84 -5.39 10.00
C VAL A 153 -2.92 -4.15 9.12
N TYR A 154 -1.88 -3.34 9.09
CA TYR A 154 -1.91 -2.08 8.36
C TYR A 154 -2.12 -2.32 6.85
N PRO A 155 -3.24 -1.87 6.28
CA PRO A 155 -3.61 -2.23 4.92
C PRO A 155 -2.86 -1.45 3.82
N GLY A 156 -1.97 -0.53 4.19
CA GLY A 156 -1.37 0.38 3.22
C GLY A 156 -2.36 1.47 2.75
N ALA A 157 -1.92 2.30 1.81
CA ALA A 157 -2.78 3.33 1.22
C ALA A 157 -3.81 2.70 0.27
N GLY A 158 -5.06 3.14 0.36
CA GLY A 158 -6.17 2.69 -0.49
C GLY A 158 -7.49 2.54 0.26
N ASP A 159 -8.49 1.93 -0.39
CA ASP A 159 -9.87 1.85 0.09
C ASP A 159 -10.00 1.33 1.53
N ASN A 160 -9.22 0.32 1.90
CA ASN A 160 -9.28 -0.25 3.26
C ASN A 160 -8.85 0.79 4.30
N LEU A 161 -7.75 1.51 4.07
CA LEU A 161 -7.29 2.54 5.00
C LEU A 161 -8.27 3.71 5.05
N ASP A 162 -8.82 4.11 3.90
CA ASP A 162 -9.80 5.19 3.82
C ASP A 162 -11.09 4.81 4.56
N PHE A 163 -11.55 3.56 4.41
CA PHE A 163 -12.70 3.02 5.15
C PHE A 163 -12.46 3.04 6.66
N ILE A 164 -11.30 2.57 7.11
CA ILE A 164 -10.92 2.55 8.53
C ILE A 164 -10.89 3.97 9.09
N ASN A 165 -10.19 4.89 8.43
CA ASN A 165 -10.05 6.27 8.88
C ASN A 165 -11.41 7.01 8.96
N LYS A 166 -12.33 6.68 8.06
CA LYS A 166 -13.67 7.28 8.03
C LYS A 166 -14.57 6.76 9.13
N ASN A 167 -14.50 5.46 9.44
CA ASN A 167 -15.52 4.79 10.24
C ASN A 167 -15.06 4.38 11.64
N LEU A 168 -13.78 4.13 11.85
CA LEU A 168 -13.28 3.55 13.09
C LEU A 168 -12.46 4.53 13.94
N MET A 169 -11.88 5.58 13.34
CA MET A 169 -10.91 6.48 14.03
C MET A 169 -9.95 5.68 14.94
N PRO A 170 -9.22 4.68 14.41
CA PRO A 170 -8.48 3.76 15.23
C PRO A 170 -7.43 4.51 16.02
N ASN A 171 -7.25 4.11 17.27
CA ASN A 171 -6.07 4.49 18.01
C ASN A 171 -4.85 4.01 17.23
N ALA A 172 -3.79 4.82 17.18
CA ALA A 172 -2.54 4.46 16.50
C ALA A 172 -1.98 3.10 16.96
N ASN A 173 -2.35 2.67 18.15
CA ASN A 173 -1.95 1.40 18.78
C ASN A 173 -2.66 0.16 18.22
N SER A 174 -3.72 0.33 17.42
CA SER A 174 -4.47 -0.82 16.85
C SER A 174 -3.81 -1.39 15.59
N PHE A 175 -2.93 -0.62 14.91
CA PHE A 175 -2.28 -1.11 13.70
C PHE A 175 -1.01 -1.88 14.00
N ILE A 176 -0.88 -3.06 13.38
CA ILE A 176 0.32 -3.89 13.44
C ILE A 176 0.97 -4.03 12.06
N ARG A 177 2.28 -4.27 12.04
CA ARG A 177 3.07 -4.52 10.83
C ARG A 177 4.16 -5.53 11.12
N ARG A 178 4.64 -6.22 10.08
CA ARG A 178 5.82 -7.07 10.17
C ARG A 178 7.08 -6.23 10.44
N LYS A 179 8.02 -6.81 11.16
CA LYS A 179 9.32 -6.17 11.42
C LYS A 179 10.07 -5.87 10.13
N GLU A 180 9.97 -6.77 9.16
CA GLU A 180 10.58 -6.66 7.84
C GLU A 180 10.04 -5.45 7.07
N ASP A 181 8.74 -5.24 7.09
CA ASP A 181 8.11 -4.08 6.45
C ASP A 181 8.56 -2.78 7.10
N LEU A 182 8.60 -2.75 8.44
CA LEU A 182 9.08 -1.60 9.21
C LEU A 182 10.52 -1.25 8.86
N PHE A 183 11.37 -2.26 8.80
CA PHE A 183 12.77 -2.07 8.45
C PHE A 183 12.94 -1.59 7.02
N CYS A 184 12.20 -2.17 6.08
CA CYS A 184 12.25 -1.78 4.67
C CYS A 184 11.70 -0.38 4.41
N TYR A 185 10.69 0.03 5.14
CA TYR A 185 10.02 1.32 4.93
C TYR A 185 10.94 2.52 5.11
N GLN A 186 11.89 2.46 6.04
CA GLN A 186 12.85 3.54 6.27
C GLN A 186 13.73 3.86 5.04
N PHE A 187 13.89 2.91 4.12
CA PHE A 187 14.67 3.06 2.89
C PHE A 187 13.82 3.44 1.67
N SER A 188 12.49 3.39 1.77
CA SER A 188 11.59 3.60 0.63
C SER A 188 11.18 5.06 0.40
N ASN A 189 11.50 5.97 1.32
CA ASN A 189 11.04 7.37 1.34
C ASN A 189 11.60 8.25 0.20
N LYS A 190 12.64 7.82 -0.49
CA LYS A 190 13.29 8.53 -1.61
C LYS A 190 13.14 7.81 -2.96
N GLY A 191 12.19 6.89 -3.06
CA GLY A 191 11.87 6.13 -4.26
C GLY A 191 12.74 4.90 -4.47
N PHE A 192 12.42 4.15 -5.54
CA PHE A 192 12.96 2.82 -5.83
C PHE A 192 14.49 2.74 -5.85
N PHE A 193 15.15 3.69 -6.48
CA PHE A 193 16.64 3.63 -6.60
C PHE A 193 17.35 3.77 -5.25
N ASN A 194 16.75 4.51 -4.32
CA ASN A 194 17.27 4.58 -2.95
C ASN A 194 17.05 3.25 -2.23
N PHE A 195 15.87 2.67 -2.36
CA PHE A 195 15.56 1.36 -1.80
C PHE A 195 16.50 0.29 -2.36
N LYS A 196 16.66 0.23 -3.71
CA LYS A 196 17.55 -0.72 -4.39
C LYS A 196 18.98 -0.72 -3.85
N LYS A 197 19.55 0.45 -3.58
CA LYS A 197 20.91 0.57 -3.02
C LYS A 197 21.03 -0.05 -1.63
N ASN A 198 19.95 -0.12 -0.88
CA ASN A 198 19.91 -0.66 0.48
C ASN A 198 19.51 -2.14 0.54
N ILE A 199 19.13 -2.79 -0.58
CA ILE A 199 18.76 -4.21 -0.60
C ILE A 199 19.83 -5.12 0.03
N PRO A 200 21.14 -5.00 -0.28
CA PRO A 200 22.14 -5.85 0.34
C PRO A 200 22.16 -5.73 1.87
N ARG A 201 22.00 -4.49 2.38
CA ARG A 201 21.91 -4.24 3.81
C ARG A 201 20.65 -4.85 4.41
N ILE A 202 19.50 -4.70 3.74
CA ILE A 202 18.22 -5.26 4.18
C ILE A 202 18.32 -6.79 4.30
N ILE A 203 18.88 -7.45 3.29
CA ILE A 203 19.07 -8.91 3.30
C ILE A 203 19.94 -9.35 4.46
N SER A 204 21.06 -8.65 4.69
CA SER A 204 21.99 -8.97 5.78
C SER A 204 21.37 -8.76 7.17
N GLU A 205 20.73 -7.62 7.39
CA GLU A 205 20.17 -7.24 8.71
C GLU A 205 18.95 -8.09 9.10
N LEU A 206 18.16 -8.52 8.11
CA LEU A 206 16.99 -9.38 8.32
C LEU A 206 17.32 -10.87 8.22
N ASN A 207 18.59 -11.24 8.02
CA ASN A 207 19.03 -12.63 7.84
C ASN A 207 18.27 -13.40 6.74
N LEU A 208 17.93 -12.72 5.64
CA LEU A 208 17.19 -13.29 4.52
C LEU A 208 18.06 -14.07 3.53
N SER A 209 19.37 -14.10 3.73
CA SER A 209 20.28 -14.94 2.94
C SER A 209 20.17 -16.38 3.43
N LYS A 210 19.57 -17.24 2.63
CA LYS A 210 19.70 -18.71 2.78
C LYS A 210 20.96 -19.17 2.07
#